data_ce9ca42d272eb51e892a058cc6e95f2a
#
_entry.id   ce9ca42d272eb51e892a058cc6e95f2a
#
_cell.length_a   1.000
_cell.length_b   1.000
_cell.length_c   1.000
_cell.angle_alpha   90.00
_cell.angle_beta   90.00
_cell.angle_gamma   90.00
#
_symmetry.space_group_name_H-M   'P 1'
#
loop_
_entity.id
_entity.type
_entity.pdbx_description
1 polymer ?
#
loop_
_entity_poly.entity_id
_entity_poly.type
_entity_poly.pdbx_seq_one_letter_code
_entity_poly.pdbx_strand_id
1 'polypeptide(L)'
;MLKAMDSAVAGLRAHQNKLDVIGNNIANVNTNGYKAQNYTFKDSLYTTAASSSGGQATNGSATVGGINASQYGYGSMTGVISTDMSSSTPSYVGGFNASINGAGFFVTKSTNIQLNFASPKEDGSDVASVAAENSSLMKNSQFSFTRVGQFSIDANGYIVDANQNFVYGYQPAEKDDVTGTITTTTKGKDGTVTTTTTKTTQEGKNADITNPEAYDMGHLTPLRAPHSVKFDADNVNSTALRHWSFGKYGEPNKGYSDPLTTEDNTALQMKSISIDDSGIVKGILQNDQGNPVTIVLGKVAIATFQNPEGLTKAGNNTFQTSNVDNSGTVTTDAPGGATSTLMAGYLEGSNVDLAKEFSDMITTERGFQANSKLITVSDEVLQELVNMKR
;
A
#
# COMPACT_ATOMS: atom_id res chain seq x y z
N MET A 1 8.21 29.75 40.13
CA MET A 1 8.09 30.64 38.97
C MET A 1 8.80 30.05 37.77
N LEU A 2 10.13 29.80 37.79
CA LEU A 2 10.84 29.23 36.62
C LEU A 2 10.22 27.91 36.13
N LYS A 3 9.83 27.00 37.02
CA LYS A 3 9.16 25.74 36.61
C LYS A 3 7.81 25.97 35.92
N ALA A 4 7.06 27.01 36.31
CA ALA A 4 5.80 27.34 35.64
C ALA A 4 6.05 27.91 34.22
N MET A 5 7.10 28.69 34.03
CA MET A 5 7.55 29.16 32.73
C MET A 5 7.98 27.96 31.83
N ASP A 6 8.79 27.04 32.37
CA ASP A 6 9.22 25.86 31.62
C ASP A 6 8.03 25.02 31.17
N SER A 7 7.05 24.83 32.06
CA SER A 7 5.81 24.10 31.71
C SER A 7 4.98 24.84 30.66
N ALA A 8 4.91 26.18 30.73
CA ALA A 8 4.19 26.98 29.74
C ALA A 8 4.88 26.96 28.38
N VAL A 9 6.21 27.01 28.32
CA VAL A 9 6.99 26.91 27.09
C VAL A 9 6.83 25.52 26.46
N ALA A 10 6.87 24.44 27.27
CA ALA A 10 6.63 23.09 26.79
C ALA A 10 5.22 22.96 26.19
N GLY A 11 4.20 23.44 26.89
CA GLY A 11 2.83 23.48 26.41
C GLY A 11 2.65 24.28 25.12
N LEU A 12 3.33 25.43 25.01
CA LEU A 12 3.32 26.29 23.84
C LEU A 12 3.84 25.54 22.58
N ARG A 13 5.00 24.88 22.71
CA ARG A 13 5.59 24.09 21.65
C ARG A 13 4.67 22.92 21.23
N ALA A 14 4.07 22.24 22.21
CA ALA A 14 3.18 21.14 21.93
C ALA A 14 1.89 21.59 21.20
N HIS A 15 1.31 22.73 21.58
CA HIS A 15 0.18 23.32 20.85
C HIS A 15 0.56 23.82 19.46
N GLN A 16 1.75 24.38 19.28
CA GLN A 16 2.25 24.79 17.96
C GLN A 16 2.37 23.58 17.03
N ASN A 17 3.01 22.50 17.48
CA ASN A 17 3.11 21.28 16.68
C ASN A 17 1.74 20.69 16.32
N LYS A 18 0.75 20.79 17.22
CA LYS A 18 -0.62 20.37 16.92
C LYS A 18 -1.27 21.27 15.85
N LEU A 19 -1.05 22.58 15.91
CA LEU A 19 -1.53 23.51 14.88
C LEU A 19 -0.92 23.24 13.51
N ASP A 20 0.36 22.87 13.45
CA ASP A 20 1.04 22.50 12.21
C ASP A 20 0.41 21.25 11.58
N VAL A 21 0.05 20.23 12.39
CA VAL A 21 -0.64 19.02 11.93
C VAL A 21 -2.04 19.36 11.42
N ILE A 22 -2.83 20.14 12.17
CA ILE A 22 -4.17 20.56 11.77
C ILE A 22 -4.12 21.38 10.47
N GLY A 23 -3.17 22.32 10.36
CA GLY A 23 -2.97 23.11 9.15
C GLY A 23 -2.66 22.25 7.92
N ASN A 24 -1.84 21.21 8.09
CA ASN A 24 -1.55 20.25 7.03
C ASN A 24 -2.79 19.42 6.64
N ASN A 25 -3.60 18.97 7.61
CA ASN A 25 -4.84 18.26 7.33
C ASN A 25 -5.82 19.14 6.52
N ILE A 26 -6.03 20.40 6.94
CA ILE A 26 -6.92 21.33 6.25
C ILE A 26 -6.44 21.62 4.83
N ALA A 27 -5.13 21.82 4.65
CA ALA A 27 -4.56 22.10 3.33
C ALA A 27 -4.77 20.96 2.34
N ASN A 28 -4.87 19.70 2.84
CA ASN A 28 -5.00 18.51 2.02
C ASN A 28 -6.41 17.89 2.02
N VAL A 29 -7.43 18.65 2.41
CA VAL A 29 -8.83 18.15 2.42
C VAL A 29 -9.34 17.77 1.02
N ASN A 30 -8.88 18.46 -0.01
CA ASN A 30 -9.25 18.18 -1.40
C ASN A 30 -8.22 17.29 -2.14
N THR A 31 -7.22 16.78 -1.44
CA THR A 31 -6.19 15.94 -2.04
C THR A 31 -6.64 14.49 -2.02
N ASN A 32 -6.80 13.88 -3.20
CA ASN A 32 -7.22 12.48 -3.33
C ASN A 32 -6.22 11.55 -2.64
N GLY A 33 -6.74 10.56 -1.91
CA GLY A 33 -5.93 9.57 -1.19
C GLY A 33 -5.15 10.10 0.01
N TYR A 34 -5.36 11.35 0.41
CA TYR A 34 -4.74 11.90 1.60
C TYR A 34 -5.31 11.26 2.87
N LYS A 35 -4.43 10.96 3.82
CA LYS A 35 -4.77 10.40 5.13
C LYS A 35 -4.43 11.40 6.23
N ALA A 36 -5.46 11.77 7.01
CA ALA A 36 -5.35 12.71 8.11
C ALA A 36 -4.35 12.25 9.16
N GLN A 37 -3.69 13.19 9.80
CA GLN A 37 -2.80 12.92 10.92
C GLN A 37 -3.46 13.35 12.21
N ASN A 38 -3.40 12.50 13.23
CA ASN A 38 -3.88 12.76 14.57
C ASN A 38 -2.69 13.05 15.50
N TYR A 39 -2.77 14.17 16.22
CA TYR A 39 -1.75 14.57 17.17
C TYR A 39 -2.21 14.30 18.60
N THR A 40 -1.40 13.59 19.38
CA THR A 40 -1.65 13.33 20.80
C THR A 40 -0.62 14.04 21.68
N PHE A 41 -1.08 14.51 22.83
CA PHE A 41 -0.21 15.02 23.87
C PHE A 41 0.20 13.91 24.83
N LYS A 42 1.38 14.02 25.40
CA LYS A 42 1.78 13.26 26.58
C LYS A 42 2.37 14.19 27.63
N ASP A 43 2.25 13.81 28.88
CA ASP A 43 2.89 14.52 29.98
C ASP A 43 4.42 14.41 29.91
N SER A 44 5.08 15.41 30.44
CA SER A 44 6.54 15.44 30.55
C SER A 44 6.99 14.78 31.87
N LEU A 45 8.26 14.91 32.19
CA LEU A 45 8.86 14.34 33.38
C LEU A 45 8.30 14.98 34.66
N TYR A 46 8.30 14.20 35.75
CA TYR A 46 7.94 14.65 37.09
C TYR A 46 9.14 14.68 38.01
N THR A 47 9.20 15.71 38.91
CA THR A 47 10.13 15.76 40.01
C THR A 47 9.37 15.39 41.29
N THR A 48 9.84 14.40 42.01
CA THR A 48 9.25 14.00 43.30
C THR A 48 9.81 14.87 44.41
N ALA A 49 8.94 15.65 45.06
CA ALA A 49 9.29 16.46 46.24
C ALA A 49 9.22 15.62 47.52
N ALA A 50 8.24 14.73 47.60
CA ALA A 50 8.12 13.78 48.70
C ALA A 50 7.65 12.42 48.13
N SER A 51 8.28 11.35 48.60
CA SER A 51 7.88 10.00 48.21
C SER A 51 6.62 9.56 48.98
N SER A 52 5.81 8.70 48.35
CA SER A 52 4.69 8.08 49.06
C SER A 52 5.21 7.11 50.14
N SER A 53 4.52 7.08 51.26
CA SER A 53 4.76 6.04 52.31
C SER A 53 3.46 5.30 52.58
N GLY A 54 3.54 3.98 52.73
CA GLY A 54 2.38 3.11 52.92
C GLY A 54 1.81 3.16 54.36
N GLY A 55 2.36 3.98 55.24
CA GLY A 55 2.06 3.92 56.65
C GLY A 55 2.70 2.70 57.35
N GLN A 56 2.67 2.65 58.65
CA GLN A 56 3.16 1.54 59.41
C GLN A 56 1.99 0.87 60.13
N ALA A 57 1.81 -0.43 59.92
CA ALA A 57 0.84 -1.24 60.62
C ALA A 57 1.59 -2.25 61.51
N THR A 58 1.26 -2.27 62.79
CA THR A 58 1.73 -3.27 63.73
C THR A 58 0.52 -4.06 64.24
N ASN A 59 0.53 -5.37 64.04
CA ASN A 59 -0.57 -6.29 64.42
C ASN A 59 -1.95 -5.92 63.84
N GLY A 60 -2.00 -5.48 62.59
CA GLY A 60 -3.28 -5.16 61.92
C GLY A 60 -3.90 -3.80 62.27
N SER A 61 -3.31 -3.04 63.19
CA SER A 61 -3.71 -1.67 63.50
C SER A 61 -2.70 -0.69 62.89
N ALA A 62 -3.19 0.27 62.10
CA ALA A 62 -2.35 1.32 61.56
C ALA A 62 -1.91 2.28 62.66
N THR A 63 -0.60 2.33 62.93
CA THR A 63 0.02 3.23 63.94
C THR A 63 0.35 4.59 63.34
N VAL A 64 0.61 4.66 62.05
CA VAL A 64 0.87 5.91 61.32
C VAL A 64 0.19 5.83 59.95
N GLY A 65 -0.55 6.87 59.55
CA GLY A 65 -1.19 6.97 58.26
C GLY A 65 -0.18 7.09 57.10
N GLY A 66 -0.51 6.53 55.94
CA GLY A 66 0.29 6.70 54.74
C GLY A 66 0.17 8.12 54.17
N ILE A 67 1.22 8.59 53.49
CA ILE A 67 1.28 9.89 52.80
C ILE A 67 1.42 9.65 51.31
N ASN A 68 0.62 10.35 50.50
CA ASN A 68 0.73 10.30 49.04
C ASN A 68 1.98 11.03 48.55
N ALA A 69 2.51 10.60 47.39
CA ALA A 69 3.61 11.30 46.76
C ALA A 69 3.23 12.72 46.37
N SER A 70 4.14 13.67 46.62
CA SER A 70 4.04 15.03 46.10
C SER A 70 4.99 15.19 44.92
N GLN A 71 4.43 15.42 43.71
CA GLN A 71 5.19 15.47 42.49
C GLN A 71 4.83 16.72 41.69
N TYR A 72 5.83 17.30 41.00
CA TYR A 72 5.67 18.45 40.09
C TYR A 72 6.03 18.02 38.70
N GLY A 73 5.12 18.28 37.71
CA GLY A 73 5.37 18.05 36.27
C GLY A 73 6.04 19.22 35.57
N TYR A 74 6.72 18.94 34.47
CA TYR A 74 7.36 19.93 33.58
C TYR A 74 6.52 20.29 32.36
N GLY A 75 5.23 20.03 32.38
CA GLY A 75 4.29 20.34 31.30
C GLY A 75 4.01 19.18 30.36
N SER A 76 3.62 19.49 29.14
CA SER A 76 3.28 18.53 28.11
C SER A 76 4.27 18.55 26.94
N MET A 77 4.39 17.42 26.26
CA MET A 77 5.17 17.27 25.04
C MET A 77 4.37 16.55 23.96
N THR A 78 4.92 16.53 22.74
CA THR A 78 4.38 15.71 21.64
C THR A 78 4.36 14.23 22.08
N GLY A 79 3.19 13.61 22.00
CA GLY A 79 3.03 12.18 22.19
C GLY A 79 3.34 11.45 20.90
N VAL A 80 2.30 11.08 20.17
CA VAL A 80 2.39 10.40 18.88
C VAL A 80 1.65 11.22 17.83
N ILE A 81 2.21 11.25 16.63
CA ILE A 81 1.53 11.72 15.43
C ILE A 81 1.23 10.47 14.61
N SER A 82 0.00 9.96 14.70
CA SER A 82 -0.46 8.80 13.94
C SER A 82 -1.19 9.23 12.68
N THR A 83 -1.13 8.38 11.64
CA THR A 83 -1.90 8.59 10.41
C THR A 83 -3.17 7.77 10.49
N ASP A 84 -4.32 8.39 10.27
CA ASP A 84 -5.61 7.70 10.21
C ASP A 84 -5.74 7.01 8.84
N MET A 85 -5.62 5.68 8.84
CA MET A 85 -5.70 4.85 7.63
C MET A 85 -7.13 4.43 7.27
N SER A 86 -8.15 4.96 7.94
CA SER A 86 -9.54 4.70 7.58
C SER A 86 -9.84 5.08 6.13
N SER A 87 -10.70 4.31 5.47
CA SER A 87 -11.16 4.63 4.11
C SER A 87 -12.09 5.85 4.13
N SER A 88 -11.98 6.68 3.11
CA SER A 88 -12.90 7.80 2.88
C SER A 88 -13.91 7.46 1.80
N THR A 89 -14.92 8.32 1.64
CA THR A 89 -15.93 8.17 0.58
C THR A 89 -15.30 8.37 -0.79
N PRO A 90 -15.39 7.39 -1.70
CA PRO A 90 -14.89 7.54 -3.06
C PRO A 90 -15.81 8.46 -3.87
N SER A 91 -15.21 9.27 -4.76
CA SER A 91 -15.93 10.12 -5.71
C SER A 91 -15.76 9.59 -7.13
N TYR A 92 -16.86 9.60 -7.92
CA TYR A 92 -16.79 9.18 -9.31
C TYR A 92 -16.14 10.26 -10.17
N VAL A 93 -15.08 9.89 -10.87
CA VAL A 93 -14.34 10.77 -11.79
C VAL A 93 -14.40 10.23 -13.22
N GLY A 94 -14.61 8.92 -13.37
CA GLY A 94 -14.56 8.23 -14.67
C GLY A 94 -13.13 7.98 -15.14
N GLY A 95 -12.98 7.49 -16.38
CA GLY A 95 -11.68 7.22 -16.99
C GLY A 95 -10.94 6.01 -16.38
N PHE A 96 -9.62 6.01 -16.53
CA PHE A 96 -8.75 4.93 -16.06
C PHE A 96 -8.32 5.18 -14.59
N ASN A 97 -9.32 5.21 -13.71
CA ASN A 97 -9.15 5.43 -12.27
C ASN A 97 -9.72 4.25 -11.49
N ALA A 98 -9.22 4.02 -10.30
CA ALA A 98 -9.74 3.00 -9.40
C ALA A 98 -9.53 3.39 -7.93
N SER A 99 -10.54 3.19 -7.10
CA SER A 99 -10.47 3.34 -5.64
C SER A 99 -10.49 1.98 -4.96
N ILE A 100 -9.71 1.81 -3.90
CA ILE A 100 -9.72 0.59 -3.11
C ILE A 100 -10.85 0.69 -2.08
N ASN A 101 -11.78 -0.27 -2.14
CA ASN A 101 -12.80 -0.47 -1.12
C ASN A 101 -12.31 -1.53 -0.12
N GLY A 102 -11.95 -1.09 1.07
CA GLY A 102 -11.35 -1.93 2.09
C GLY A 102 -9.91 -1.54 2.44
N ALA A 103 -9.18 -2.46 3.07
CA ALA A 103 -7.79 -2.27 3.44
C ALA A 103 -6.85 -2.55 2.25
N GLY A 104 -5.72 -1.86 2.18
CA GLY A 104 -4.66 -2.12 1.21
C GLY A 104 -4.20 -0.86 0.47
N PHE A 105 -3.18 -1.02 -0.36
CA PHE A 105 -2.54 0.05 -1.12
C PHE A 105 -2.16 -0.48 -2.50
N PHE A 106 -2.21 0.37 -3.51
CA PHE A 106 -1.61 0.08 -4.81
C PHE A 106 -0.09 0.02 -4.66
N VAL A 107 0.52 -0.93 -5.35
CA VAL A 107 1.97 -1.14 -5.35
C VAL A 107 2.56 -0.40 -6.55
N THR A 108 3.46 0.56 -6.28
CA THR A 108 4.09 1.35 -7.34
C THR A 108 5.60 1.42 -7.12
N LYS A 109 6.35 1.65 -8.18
CA LYS A 109 7.80 1.83 -8.11
C LYS A 109 8.31 2.65 -9.29
N SER A 110 9.35 3.46 -9.06
CA SER A 110 9.97 4.27 -10.11
C SER A 110 10.83 3.47 -11.10
N THR A 111 11.23 2.24 -10.74
CA THR A 111 12.06 1.38 -11.58
C THR A 111 11.30 0.14 -12.00
N ASN A 112 11.49 -0.25 -13.27
CA ASN A 112 10.91 -1.47 -13.83
C ASN A 112 11.74 -2.68 -13.40
N ILE A 113 11.27 -3.42 -12.39
CA ILE A 113 11.87 -4.68 -11.95
C ILE A 113 10.76 -5.70 -11.73
N GLN A 114 11.05 -6.97 -11.97
CA GLN A 114 10.18 -8.07 -11.56
C GLN A 114 10.57 -8.54 -10.16
N LEU A 115 9.58 -8.83 -9.33
CA LEU A 115 9.77 -9.48 -8.04
C LEU A 115 9.21 -10.89 -8.10
N ASN A 116 10.03 -11.87 -7.76
CA ASN A 116 9.64 -13.27 -7.73
C ASN A 116 9.36 -13.67 -6.29
N PHE A 117 8.15 -14.12 -6.03
CA PHE A 117 7.74 -14.62 -4.73
C PHE A 117 8.05 -16.11 -4.61
N ALA A 118 8.51 -16.52 -3.43
CA ALA A 118 8.61 -17.93 -3.10
C ALA A 118 7.20 -18.51 -2.95
N SER A 119 6.97 -19.70 -3.53
CA SER A 119 5.72 -20.44 -3.37
C SER A 119 5.85 -21.43 -2.22
N PRO A 120 4.82 -21.60 -1.37
CA PRO A 120 4.81 -22.64 -0.34
C PRO A 120 4.88 -24.01 -0.96
N LYS A 121 5.44 -24.99 -0.23
CA LYS A 121 5.40 -26.40 -0.64
C LYS A 121 3.98 -26.92 -0.62
N GLU A 122 3.71 -27.93 -1.44
CA GLU A 122 2.37 -28.56 -1.54
C GLU A 122 1.86 -29.12 -0.20
N ASP A 123 2.77 -29.51 0.71
CA ASP A 123 2.42 -30.02 2.04
C ASP A 123 2.11 -28.90 3.07
N GLY A 124 2.27 -27.63 2.70
CA GLY A 124 2.00 -26.49 3.56
C GLY A 124 2.95 -26.33 4.76
N SER A 125 4.03 -27.10 4.80
CA SER A 125 4.93 -27.14 5.96
C SER A 125 5.72 -25.84 6.18
N ASP A 126 5.82 -24.97 5.17
CA ASP A 126 6.65 -23.76 5.17
C ASP A 126 5.88 -22.46 4.87
N VAL A 127 4.56 -22.47 4.91
CA VAL A 127 3.71 -21.31 4.59
C VAL A 127 4.12 -20.05 5.38
N ALA A 128 4.37 -20.19 6.68
CA ALA A 128 4.73 -19.03 7.53
C ALA A 128 6.12 -18.48 7.19
N SER A 129 7.10 -19.35 6.89
CA SER A 129 8.45 -18.95 6.52
C SER A 129 8.49 -18.27 5.14
N VAL A 130 7.74 -18.80 4.19
CA VAL A 130 7.59 -18.23 2.84
C VAL A 130 6.87 -16.87 2.91
N ALA A 131 5.83 -16.73 3.71
CA ALA A 131 5.16 -15.44 3.90
C ALA A 131 6.10 -14.38 4.49
N ALA A 132 6.95 -14.76 5.45
CA ALA A 132 7.96 -13.87 6.03
C ALA A 132 9.04 -13.48 5.02
N GLU A 133 9.48 -14.41 4.18
CA GLU A 133 10.45 -14.17 3.11
C GLU A 133 9.90 -13.21 2.07
N ASN A 134 8.69 -13.46 1.56
CA ASN A 134 8.02 -12.60 0.59
C ASN A 134 7.77 -11.18 1.17
N SER A 135 7.39 -11.07 2.44
CA SER A 135 7.28 -9.79 3.13
C SER A 135 8.62 -9.05 3.18
N SER A 136 9.71 -9.74 3.49
CA SER A 136 11.06 -9.15 3.51
C SER A 136 11.51 -8.71 2.13
N LEU A 137 11.19 -9.46 1.08
CA LEU A 137 11.47 -9.08 -0.32
C LEU A 137 10.73 -7.79 -0.70
N MET A 138 9.45 -7.67 -0.33
CA MET A 138 8.67 -6.46 -0.58
C MET A 138 9.27 -5.23 0.12
N LYS A 139 9.67 -5.36 1.39
CA LYS A 139 10.27 -4.29 2.17
C LYS A 139 11.65 -3.86 1.65
N ASN A 140 12.49 -4.82 1.26
CA ASN A 140 13.82 -4.57 0.73
C ASN A 140 13.79 -3.95 -0.67
N SER A 141 12.74 -4.20 -1.42
CA SER A 141 12.62 -3.76 -2.81
C SER A 141 12.26 -2.29 -2.97
N GLN A 142 12.06 -1.55 -1.88
CA GLN A 142 11.76 -0.11 -1.86
C GLN A 142 10.55 0.25 -2.75
N PHE A 143 9.47 -0.49 -2.64
CA PHE A 143 8.21 -0.13 -3.26
C PHE A 143 7.59 1.10 -2.60
N SER A 144 6.87 1.87 -3.39
CA SER A 144 6.00 2.93 -2.92
C SER A 144 4.56 2.43 -2.92
N PHE A 145 3.84 2.75 -1.88
CA PHE A 145 2.45 2.34 -1.69
C PHE A 145 1.56 3.57 -1.72
N THR A 146 0.48 3.51 -2.48
CA THR A 146 -0.43 4.66 -2.62
C THR A 146 -1.88 4.24 -2.57
N ARG A 147 -2.74 5.15 -2.10
CA ARG A 147 -4.19 5.03 -2.19
C ARG A 147 -4.77 5.78 -3.39
N VAL A 148 -3.93 6.57 -4.04
CA VAL A 148 -4.35 7.31 -5.24
C VAL A 148 -4.36 6.36 -6.43
N GLY A 149 -5.53 6.03 -6.91
CA GLY A 149 -5.73 5.15 -8.07
C GLY A 149 -5.95 5.92 -9.36
N GLN A 150 -5.22 7.01 -9.55
CA GLN A 150 -5.21 7.74 -10.80
C GLN A 150 -4.12 7.18 -11.70
N PHE A 151 -4.52 6.47 -12.75
CA PHE A 151 -3.60 5.79 -13.64
C PHE A 151 -3.60 6.40 -15.03
N SER A 152 -2.46 6.28 -15.70
CA SER A 152 -2.26 6.68 -17.10
C SER A 152 -1.35 5.66 -17.78
N ILE A 153 -1.20 5.80 -19.11
CA ILE A 153 -0.29 4.96 -19.89
C ILE A 153 0.83 5.84 -20.40
N ASP A 154 2.07 5.37 -20.24
CA ASP A 154 3.22 6.05 -20.80
C ASP A 154 3.42 5.73 -22.30
N ALA A 155 4.39 6.38 -22.95
CA ALA A 155 4.72 6.18 -24.36
C ALA A 155 5.21 4.75 -24.67
N ASN A 156 5.67 4.01 -23.65
CA ASN A 156 6.15 2.64 -23.76
C ASN A 156 5.06 1.60 -23.48
N GLY A 157 3.84 2.06 -23.17
CA GLY A 157 2.70 1.20 -22.87
C GLY A 157 2.61 0.75 -21.41
N TYR A 158 3.47 1.23 -20.51
CA TYR A 158 3.36 0.92 -19.08
C TYR A 158 2.24 1.70 -18.41
N ILE A 159 1.57 1.05 -17.49
CA ILE A 159 0.61 1.71 -16.62
C ILE A 159 1.38 2.42 -15.51
N VAL A 160 1.18 3.72 -15.39
CA VAL A 160 1.86 4.58 -14.42
C VAL A 160 0.87 5.35 -13.57
N ASP A 161 1.27 5.69 -12.34
CA ASP A 161 0.52 6.57 -11.45
C ASP A 161 0.74 8.05 -11.80
N ALA A 162 0.08 8.95 -11.08
CA ALA A 162 0.24 10.41 -11.24
C ALA A 162 1.67 10.91 -10.98
N ASN A 163 2.50 10.12 -10.29
CA ASN A 163 3.91 10.42 -9.98
C ASN A 163 4.87 9.77 -10.98
N GLN A 164 4.37 9.20 -12.07
CA GLN A 164 5.14 8.49 -13.10
C GLN A 164 5.82 7.20 -12.59
N ASN A 165 5.35 6.62 -11.49
CA ASN A 165 5.80 5.32 -11.03
C ASN A 165 5.00 4.22 -11.74
N PHE A 166 5.66 3.12 -12.07
CA PHE A 166 5.03 1.93 -12.66
C PHE A 166 4.07 1.29 -11.65
N VAL A 167 2.88 0.96 -12.10
CA VAL A 167 1.87 0.24 -11.33
C VAL A 167 2.12 -1.25 -11.48
N TYR A 168 2.21 -1.95 -10.36
CA TYR A 168 2.51 -3.36 -10.30
C TYR A 168 1.26 -4.21 -10.21
N GLY A 169 1.35 -5.40 -10.78
CA GLY A 169 0.26 -6.35 -10.80
C GLY A 169 0.71 -7.75 -11.18
N TYR A 170 -0.27 -8.60 -11.40
CA TYR A 170 -0.12 -9.99 -11.80
C TYR A 170 -0.51 -10.13 -13.26
N GLN A 171 0.32 -10.82 -14.03
CA GLN A 171 0.02 -11.14 -15.43
C GLN A 171 -0.90 -12.37 -15.50
N PRO A 172 -1.66 -12.54 -16.59
CA PRO A 172 -2.35 -13.80 -16.86
C PRO A 172 -1.35 -14.97 -16.84
N ALA A 173 -1.66 -16.04 -16.09
CA ALA A 173 -0.80 -17.20 -16.03
C ALA A 173 -0.73 -17.88 -17.40
N GLU A 174 0.48 -18.17 -17.85
CA GLU A 174 0.67 -19.08 -18.98
C GLU A 174 0.17 -20.47 -18.55
N LYS A 175 -0.66 -21.09 -19.38
CA LYS A 175 -1.08 -22.46 -19.13
C LYS A 175 0.14 -23.33 -19.38
N ASP A 176 0.73 -23.86 -18.31
CA ASP A 176 1.83 -24.81 -18.42
C ASP A 176 1.44 -25.94 -19.36
N ASP A 177 2.38 -26.33 -20.25
CA ASP A 177 2.25 -27.52 -21.05
C ASP A 177 1.92 -28.70 -20.13
N VAL A 178 0.67 -29.15 -20.17
CA VAL A 178 0.27 -30.35 -19.40
C VAL A 178 1.03 -31.52 -20.00
N THR A 179 2.15 -31.84 -19.39
CA THR A 179 2.90 -33.05 -19.73
C THR A 179 2.10 -34.24 -19.23
N GLY A 180 1.11 -34.64 -20.01
CA GLY A 180 0.35 -35.86 -19.76
C GLY A 180 1.24 -37.06 -19.99
N THR A 181 1.58 -37.82 -18.95
CA THR A 181 2.22 -39.10 -19.07
C THR A 181 1.15 -40.13 -19.35
N ILE A 182 0.98 -40.52 -20.61
CA ILE A 182 0.11 -41.65 -20.97
C ILE A 182 0.92 -42.93 -20.83
N THR A 183 0.64 -43.71 -19.81
CA THR A 183 1.24 -45.03 -19.62
C THR A 183 0.31 -46.06 -20.28
N THR A 184 0.67 -46.54 -21.45
CA THR A 184 -0.05 -47.61 -22.12
C THR A 184 0.60 -48.92 -21.77
N THR A 185 -0.10 -49.78 -21.05
CA THR A 185 0.34 -51.16 -20.73
C THR A 185 -0.27 -52.10 -21.72
N THR A 186 0.55 -52.61 -22.64
CA THR A 186 0.12 -53.65 -23.59
C THR A 186 0.58 -55.03 -23.11
N LYS A 187 -0.34 -55.96 -22.98
CA LYS A 187 -0.05 -57.34 -22.61
C LYS A 187 0.10 -58.17 -23.90
N GLY A 188 1.30 -58.58 -24.17
CA GLY A 188 1.56 -59.50 -25.32
C GLY A 188 0.88 -60.83 -25.14
N LYS A 189 0.63 -61.52 -26.26
CA LYS A 189 -0.06 -62.84 -26.31
C LYS A 189 0.77 -63.95 -25.63
N ASP A 190 2.03 -63.67 -25.35
CA ASP A 190 3.01 -64.49 -24.65
C ASP A 190 3.14 -64.20 -23.14
N GLY A 191 2.31 -63.32 -22.62
CA GLY A 191 2.31 -62.97 -21.21
C GLY A 191 3.30 -61.86 -20.84
N THR A 192 4.10 -61.38 -21.78
CA THR A 192 5.01 -60.24 -21.55
C THR A 192 4.22 -58.92 -21.42
N VAL A 193 4.48 -58.18 -20.34
CA VAL A 193 3.87 -56.87 -20.09
C VAL A 193 4.91 -55.81 -20.53
N THR A 194 4.62 -55.13 -21.62
CA THR A 194 5.43 -53.98 -22.08
C THR A 194 4.75 -52.70 -21.67
N THR A 195 5.37 -51.97 -20.73
CA THR A 195 4.91 -50.65 -20.33
C THR A 195 5.64 -49.62 -21.15
N THR A 196 4.96 -48.99 -22.09
CA THR A 196 5.52 -47.85 -22.87
C THR A 196 5.01 -46.55 -22.27
N THR A 197 5.91 -45.77 -21.69
CA THR A 197 5.62 -44.44 -21.19
C THR A 197 5.88 -43.47 -22.32
N THR A 198 4.83 -42.96 -22.96
CA THR A 198 4.96 -41.91 -23.96
C THR A 198 4.67 -40.57 -23.30
N LYS A 199 5.66 -39.70 -23.21
CA LYS A 199 5.46 -38.30 -22.87
C LYS A 199 4.85 -37.61 -24.10
N THR A 200 3.58 -37.33 -24.06
CA THR A 200 2.93 -36.47 -25.04
C THR A 200 2.98 -35.05 -24.48
N THR A 201 3.88 -34.26 -25.01
CA THR A 201 3.82 -32.82 -24.81
C THR A 201 2.69 -32.30 -25.71
N GLN A 202 1.52 -32.07 -25.16
CA GLN A 202 0.53 -31.29 -25.83
C GLN A 202 1.03 -29.86 -25.73
N GLU A 203 1.35 -29.22 -26.89
CA GLU A 203 1.63 -27.78 -26.92
C GLU A 203 0.49 -27.07 -26.21
N GLY A 204 0.79 -26.46 -25.06
CA GLY A 204 -0.19 -25.77 -24.25
C GLY A 204 -0.86 -24.70 -25.09
N LYS A 205 -2.17 -24.66 -25.08
CA LYS A 205 -2.89 -23.52 -25.57
C LYS A 205 -2.37 -22.32 -24.78
N ASN A 206 -1.76 -21.37 -25.47
CA ASN A 206 -1.38 -20.08 -24.88
C ASN A 206 -2.53 -19.54 -24.03
N ALA A 207 -2.22 -18.89 -22.91
CA ALA A 207 -3.20 -18.33 -22.02
C ALA A 207 -4.27 -17.55 -22.81
N ASP A 208 -5.53 -17.90 -22.60
CA ASP A 208 -6.62 -17.17 -23.23
C ASP A 208 -6.68 -15.78 -22.61
N ILE A 209 -6.05 -14.81 -23.26
CA ILE A 209 -5.99 -13.43 -22.79
C ILE A 209 -7.32 -12.70 -22.87
N THR A 210 -8.30 -13.29 -23.57
CA THR A 210 -9.65 -12.73 -23.61
C THR A 210 -10.42 -13.06 -22.32
N ASN A 211 -10.10 -14.20 -21.69
CA ASN A 211 -10.68 -14.62 -20.42
C ASN A 211 -9.70 -15.54 -19.67
N PRO A 212 -8.66 -15.00 -19.01
CA PRO A 212 -7.70 -15.81 -18.28
C PRO A 212 -8.35 -16.50 -17.08
N GLU A 213 -8.17 -17.82 -16.99
CA GLU A 213 -8.68 -18.62 -15.88
C GLU A 213 -7.87 -18.41 -14.59
N ALA A 214 -6.58 -18.03 -14.70
CA ALA A 214 -5.68 -17.84 -13.59
C ALA A 214 -4.69 -16.68 -13.84
N TYR A 215 -4.14 -16.15 -12.77
CA TYR A 215 -3.09 -15.14 -12.77
C TYR A 215 -1.83 -15.69 -12.10
N ASP A 216 -0.67 -15.29 -12.60
CA ASP A 216 0.60 -15.69 -12.00
C ASP A 216 0.88 -14.87 -10.73
N MET A 217 0.45 -15.40 -9.60
CA MET A 217 0.64 -14.79 -8.28
C MET A 217 2.09 -14.94 -7.76
N GLY A 218 2.91 -15.74 -8.41
CA GLY A 218 4.32 -15.91 -8.05
C GLY A 218 5.22 -14.78 -8.53
N HIS A 219 4.75 -13.97 -9.48
CA HIS A 219 5.54 -12.90 -10.07
C HIS A 219 4.81 -11.57 -10.01
N LEU A 220 5.39 -10.62 -9.29
CA LEU A 220 4.89 -9.23 -9.26
C LEU A 220 5.63 -8.42 -10.33
N THR A 221 4.91 -7.98 -11.36
CA THR A 221 5.47 -7.30 -12.53
C THR A 221 4.79 -5.95 -12.77
N PRO A 222 5.49 -4.98 -13.37
CA PRO A 222 4.82 -3.75 -13.81
C PRO A 222 3.83 -4.08 -14.93
N LEU A 223 2.61 -3.57 -14.79
CA LEU A 223 1.57 -3.76 -15.79
C LEU A 223 1.90 -2.97 -17.05
N ARG A 224 1.78 -3.63 -18.19
CA ARG A 224 2.09 -3.03 -19.50
C ARG A 224 1.02 -3.38 -20.52
N ALA A 225 0.66 -2.40 -21.32
CA ALA A 225 -0.13 -2.60 -22.51
C ALA A 225 0.76 -3.14 -23.64
N PRO A 226 0.35 -4.18 -24.40
CA PRO A 226 1.16 -4.69 -25.48
C PRO A 226 1.24 -3.69 -26.64
N HIS A 227 2.40 -3.65 -27.30
CA HIS A 227 2.56 -2.87 -28.52
C HIS A 227 1.93 -3.51 -29.74
N SER A 228 1.87 -4.84 -29.76
CA SER A 228 1.29 -5.59 -30.88
C SER A 228 0.75 -6.94 -30.40
N VAL A 229 -0.23 -7.45 -31.10
CA VAL A 229 -0.86 -8.75 -30.83
C VAL A 229 -0.91 -9.50 -32.14
N LYS A 230 -0.41 -10.77 -32.17
CA LYS A 230 -0.52 -11.62 -33.34
C LYS A 230 -1.86 -12.35 -33.34
N PHE A 231 -2.54 -12.30 -34.48
CA PHE A 231 -3.72 -13.13 -34.74
C PHE A 231 -3.30 -14.40 -35.48
N ASP A 232 -4.00 -15.50 -35.19
CA ASP A 232 -3.79 -16.73 -35.93
C ASP A 232 -4.49 -16.65 -37.27
N ALA A 233 -3.70 -16.69 -38.38
CA ALA A 233 -4.20 -16.59 -39.71
C ALA A 233 -5.10 -17.75 -40.14
N ASP A 234 -4.99 -18.90 -39.49
CA ASP A 234 -5.74 -20.13 -39.85
C ASP A 234 -7.15 -20.20 -39.25
N ASN A 235 -7.55 -19.24 -38.41
CA ASN A 235 -8.86 -19.27 -37.75
C ASN A 235 -9.55 -17.88 -37.84
N VAL A 236 -10.04 -17.56 -39.01
CA VAL A 236 -10.71 -16.28 -39.36
C VAL A 236 -11.94 -15.98 -38.46
N ASN A 237 -12.44 -16.96 -37.73
CA ASN A 237 -13.59 -16.83 -36.83
C ASN A 237 -13.26 -16.94 -35.34
N SER A 238 -12.00 -17.17 -34.95
CA SER A 238 -11.65 -17.25 -33.55
C SER A 238 -11.16 -15.91 -33.04
N THR A 239 -11.81 -15.41 -32.03
CA THR A 239 -11.44 -14.26 -31.18
C THR A 239 -10.21 -14.56 -30.31
N ALA A 240 -9.52 -15.66 -30.53
CA ALA A 240 -8.37 -16.10 -29.76
C ALA A 240 -7.09 -15.41 -30.26
N LEU A 241 -6.58 -14.51 -29.48
CA LEU A 241 -5.27 -13.89 -29.65
C LEU A 241 -4.22 -14.88 -29.10
N ARG A 242 -3.34 -15.40 -29.96
CA ARG A 242 -2.45 -16.50 -29.58
C ARG A 242 -1.09 -16.11 -29.03
N HIS A 243 -0.62 -14.90 -29.15
CA HIS A 243 0.68 -14.50 -28.63
C HIS A 243 0.69 -13.09 -28.07
N TRP A 244 0.87 -13.03 -26.76
CA TRP A 244 1.35 -11.83 -26.09
C TRP A 244 2.87 -11.86 -26.07
N SER A 245 3.51 -10.94 -26.69
CA SER A 245 4.90 -10.68 -26.44
C SER A 245 5.02 -9.75 -25.21
N PHE A 246 4.68 -10.23 -24.05
CA PHE A 246 5.40 -9.77 -22.87
C PHE A 246 6.78 -10.37 -23.00
N GLY A 247 7.82 -9.56 -23.22
CA GLY A 247 9.18 -10.06 -23.27
C GLY A 247 9.40 -10.95 -22.05
N LYS A 248 9.87 -12.16 -22.26
CA LYS A 248 10.19 -13.12 -21.21
C LYS A 248 11.15 -12.44 -20.24
N TYR A 249 10.65 -12.04 -19.08
CA TYR A 249 11.48 -11.56 -17.99
C TYR A 249 12.35 -12.74 -17.52
N GLY A 250 13.64 -12.63 -17.59
CA GLY A 250 14.50 -13.68 -17.08
C GLY A 250 15.92 -13.72 -17.67
N GLU A 251 16.22 -12.98 -18.73
CA GLU A 251 17.60 -12.84 -19.16
C GLU A 251 18.13 -11.45 -18.75
N PRO A 252 19.13 -11.39 -17.85
CA PRO A 252 19.82 -10.16 -17.53
C PRO A 252 20.46 -9.61 -18.81
N ASN A 253 20.11 -8.39 -19.21
CA ASN A 253 20.58 -7.64 -20.38
C ASN A 253 19.78 -7.74 -21.69
N LYS A 254 18.66 -8.42 -21.74
CA LYS A 254 17.67 -8.14 -22.78
C LYS A 254 16.58 -7.32 -22.16
N GLY A 255 16.73 -5.99 -22.25
CA GLY A 255 15.57 -5.11 -22.15
C GLY A 255 14.49 -5.64 -23.08
N TYR A 256 13.22 -5.28 -22.88
CA TYR A 256 12.14 -5.57 -23.81
C TYR A 256 12.56 -5.12 -25.24
N SER A 257 13.44 -5.86 -25.87
CA SER A 257 13.59 -5.80 -27.30
C SER A 257 12.44 -6.61 -27.85
N ASP A 258 11.34 -5.93 -28.12
CA ASP A 258 10.39 -6.41 -29.12
C ASP A 258 11.22 -6.71 -30.37
N PRO A 259 11.43 -7.96 -30.73
CA PRO A 259 11.75 -8.22 -32.11
C PRO A 259 10.42 -8.06 -32.84
N LEU A 260 10.08 -6.83 -33.19
CA LEU A 260 9.19 -6.53 -34.30
C LEU A 260 9.85 -7.10 -35.56
N THR A 261 9.79 -8.41 -35.71
CA THR A 261 10.13 -9.03 -37.00
C THR A 261 9.03 -8.70 -37.95
N THR A 262 9.40 -8.04 -39.01
CA THR A 262 8.64 -7.28 -39.97
C THR A 262 7.64 -8.07 -40.84
N GLU A 263 7.33 -9.32 -40.57
CA GLU A 263 6.57 -10.13 -41.52
C GLU A 263 5.10 -10.38 -41.17
N ASP A 264 4.65 -10.17 -39.91
CA ASP A 264 3.24 -10.40 -39.53
C ASP A 264 2.73 -9.50 -38.38
N ASN A 265 3.29 -8.32 -38.21
CA ASN A 265 2.90 -7.42 -37.13
C ASN A 265 1.90 -6.37 -37.59
N THR A 266 0.63 -6.69 -37.51
CA THR A 266 -0.41 -5.66 -37.49
C THR A 266 -0.35 -4.96 -36.16
N ALA A 267 0.16 -3.74 -36.12
CA ALA A 267 0.18 -2.90 -34.94
C ALA A 267 -1.28 -2.60 -34.55
N LEU A 268 -1.74 -3.17 -33.45
CA LEU A 268 -3.08 -2.91 -32.94
C LEU A 268 -3.04 -1.65 -32.09
N GLN A 269 -3.80 -0.67 -32.50
CA GLN A 269 -3.95 0.55 -31.71
C GLN A 269 -4.91 0.28 -30.54
N MET A 270 -4.43 0.52 -29.34
CA MET A 270 -5.28 0.48 -28.16
C MET A 270 -6.20 1.69 -28.15
N LYS A 271 -7.51 1.45 -28.17
CA LYS A 271 -8.54 2.48 -28.23
C LYS A 271 -8.92 3.00 -26.87
N SER A 272 -9.00 2.12 -25.89
CA SER A 272 -9.32 2.47 -24.50
C SER A 272 -8.81 1.40 -23.53
N ILE A 273 -8.55 1.82 -22.28
CA ILE A 273 -8.24 0.94 -21.15
C ILE A 273 -9.24 1.20 -20.06
N SER A 274 -9.62 0.15 -19.35
CA SER A 274 -10.51 0.20 -18.20
C SER A 274 -10.02 -0.78 -17.11
N ILE A 275 -10.36 -0.47 -15.87
CA ILE A 275 -10.21 -1.39 -14.74
C ILE A 275 -11.59 -1.87 -14.34
N ASP A 276 -11.69 -3.13 -13.99
CA ASP A 276 -12.89 -3.78 -13.46
C ASP A 276 -12.86 -3.77 -11.91
N ASP A 277 -13.99 -3.96 -11.26
CA ASP A 277 -14.12 -4.04 -9.80
C ASP A 277 -13.30 -5.20 -9.18
N SER A 278 -12.98 -6.21 -9.96
CA SER A 278 -12.08 -7.30 -9.61
C SER A 278 -10.59 -6.94 -9.79
N GLY A 279 -10.27 -5.71 -10.17
CA GLY A 279 -8.90 -5.25 -10.43
C GLY A 279 -8.29 -5.73 -11.74
N ILE A 280 -9.10 -6.31 -12.62
CA ILE A 280 -8.67 -6.74 -13.94
C ILE A 280 -8.54 -5.53 -14.84
N VAL A 281 -7.36 -5.33 -15.40
CA VAL A 281 -7.10 -4.28 -16.38
C VAL A 281 -7.40 -4.82 -17.77
N LYS A 282 -8.36 -4.21 -18.44
CA LYS A 282 -8.82 -4.59 -19.78
C LYS A 282 -8.46 -3.50 -20.79
N GLY A 283 -7.90 -3.90 -21.92
CA GLY A 283 -7.67 -3.05 -23.08
C GLY A 283 -8.63 -3.39 -24.20
N ILE A 284 -9.15 -2.39 -24.88
CA ILE A 284 -9.94 -2.56 -26.10
C ILE A 284 -9.05 -2.18 -27.28
N LEU A 285 -8.77 -3.17 -28.11
CA LEU A 285 -8.06 -3.03 -29.36
C LEU A 285 -9.04 -3.05 -30.54
N GLN A 286 -8.63 -2.52 -31.67
CA GLN A 286 -9.41 -2.58 -32.89
C GLN A 286 -8.64 -3.45 -33.90
N ASN A 287 -9.28 -4.49 -34.43
CA ASN A 287 -8.67 -5.31 -35.47
C ASN A 287 -8.72 -4.59 -36.83
N ASP A 288 -8.04 -5.13 -37.86
CA ASP A 288 -7.98 -4.56 -39.20
C ASP A 288 -9.36 -4.41 -39.87
N GLN A 289 -10.35 -5.14 -39.38
CA GLN A 289 -11.73 -5.07 -39.87
C GLN A 289 -12.58 -4.04 -39.07
N GLY A 290 -11.98 -3.33 -38.13
CA GLY A 290 -12.66 -2.32 -37.33
C GLY A 290 -13.47 -2.88 -36.15
N ASN A 291 -13.42 -4.20 -35.86
CA ASN A 291 -14.12 -4.81 -34.73
C ASN A 291 -13.34 -4.63 -33.43
N PRO A 292 -14.00 -4.25 -32.32
CA PRO A 292 -13.34 -4.15 -31.01
C PRO A 292 -13.02 -5.54 -30.48
N VAL A 293 -11.79 -5.74 -30.01
CA VAL A 293 -11.34 -6.95 -29.30
C VAL A 293 -10.91 -6.53 -27.91
N THR A 294 -11.52 -7.13 -26.90
CA THR A 294 -11.14 -6.90 -25.49
C THR A 294 -10.06 -7.90 -25.08
N ILE A 295 -9.01 -7.37 -24.51
CA ILE A 295 -7.90 -8.17 -23.98
C ILE A 295 -7.69 -7.85 -22.50
N VAL A 296 -7.19 -8.83 -21.75
CA VAL A 296 -6.81 -8.66 -20.34
C VAL A 296 -5.31 -8.41 -20.26
N LEU A 297 -4.95 -7.25 -19.72
CA LEU A 297 -3.54 -6.83 -19.56
C LEU A 297 -2.91 -7.46 -18.31
N GLY A 298 -3.71 -7.71 -17.31
CA GLY A 298 -3.30 -8.26 -16.03
C GLY A 298 -4.26 -7.85 -14.94
N LYS A 299 -3.87 -8.08 -13.71
CA LYS A 299 -4.64 -7.75 -12.51
C LYS A 299 -3.80 -6.91 -11.58
N VAL A 300 -4.31 -5.77 -11.11
CA VAL A 300 -3.59 -4.86 -10.22
C VAL A 300 -3.29 -5.58 -8.89
N ALA A 301 -2.09 -5.41 -8.36
CA ALA A 301 -1.73 -5.93 -7.04
C ALA A 301 -2.10 -4.93 -5.94
N ILE A 302 -2.66 -5.45 -4.85
CA ILE A 302 -2.92 -4.70 -3.63
C ILE A 302 -2.04 -5.24 -2.52
N ALA A 303 -1.26 -4.35 -1.88
CA ALA A 303 -0.48 -4.68 -0.70
C ALA A 303 -1.30 -4.38 0.56
N THR A 304 -1.35 -5.34 1.47
CA THR A 304 -1.94 -5.18 2.81
C THR A 304 -0.87 -5.31 3.87
N PHE A 305 -0.99 -4.50 4.92
CA PHE A 305 -0.04 -4.42 6.02
C PHE A 305 -0.72 -4.86 7.31
N GLN A 306 0.02 -5.58 8.15
CA GLN A 306 -0.47 -5.93 9.48
C GLN A 306 -0.70 -4.68 10.34
N ASN A 307 0.16 -3.67 10.20
CA ASN A 307 0.01 -2.37 10.83
C ASN A 307 0.27 -1.25 9.81
N PRO A 308 -0.77 -0.72 9.14
CA PRO A 308 -0.61 0.33 8.14
C PRO A 308 -0.18 1.68 8.73
N GLU A 309 -0.42 1.92 10.03
CA GLU A 309 0.04 3.16 10.70
C GLU A 309 1.57 3.22 10.86
N GLY A 310 2.24 2.06 10.78
CA GLY A 310 3.71 1.97 10.81
C GLY A 310 4.40 2.41 9.53
N LEU A 311 3.66 2.70 8.47
CA LEU A 311 4.20 3.17 7.20
C LEU A 311 4.69 4.62 7.30
N THR A 312 5.79 4.90 6.62
CA THR A 312 6.37 6.26 6.55
C THR A 312 5.84 6.99 5.32
N LYS A 313 5.36 8.23 5.50
CA LYS A 313 4.98 9.08 4.36
C LYS A 313 6.23 9.52 3.59
N ALA A 314 6.28 9.25 2.29
CA ALA A 314 7.40 9.62 1.42
C ALA A 314 7.13 10.88 0.58
N GLY A 315 5.97 11.51 0.75
CA GLY A 315 5.50 12.61 -0.08
C GLY A 315 4.65 12.14 -1.27
N ASN A 316 4.05 13.08 -2.00
CA ASN A 316 3.22 12.79 -3.19
C ASN A 316 2.13 11.72 -2.96
N ASN A 317 1.55 11.69 -1.77
CA ASN A 317 0.56 10.68 -1.34
C ASN A 317 1.05 9.24 -1.44
N THR A 318 2.36 9.03 -1.31
CA THR A 318 2.98 7.71 -1.26
C THR A 318 3.47 7.39 0.14
N PHE A 319 3.45 6.11 0.45
CA PHE A 319 3.95 5.52 1.68
C PHE A 319 5.10 4.57 1.36
N GLN A 320 6.03 4.44 2.26
CA GLN A 320 7.14 3.49 2.16
C GLN A 320 7.26 2.65 3.41
N THR A 321 7.81 1.47 3.25
CA THR A 321 8.11 0.53 4.32
C THR A 321 9.59 0.17 4.32
N SER A 322 10.11 -0.24 5.47
CA SER A 322 11.48 -0.75 5.63
C SER A 322 11.46 -1.99 6.54
N ASN A 323 12.55 -2.76 6.54
CA ASN A 323 12.63 -3.96 7.39
C ASN A 323 12.61 -3.69 8.90
N VAL A 324 12.85 -2.44 9.28
CA VAL A 324 12.93 -2.03 10.70
C VAL A 324 11.75 -1.18 11.16
N ASP A 325 10.76 -0.94 10.29
CA ASP A 325 9.57 -0.18 10.64
C ASP A 325 8.53 -1.04 11.38
N ASN A 326 7.51 -0.39 11.89
CA ASN A 326 6.42 -1.02 12.64
C ASN A 326 5.25 -1.46 11.72
N SER A 327 5.46 -1.61 10.42
CA SER A 327 4.39 -1.99 9.47
C SER A 327 3.98 -3.47 9.58
N GLY A 328 4.79 -4.30 10.24
CA GLY A 328 4.53 -5.73 10.38
C GLY A 328 4.77 -6.49 9.08
N THR A 329 4.04 -7.56 8.86
CA THR A 329 4.10 -8.34 7.61
C THR A 329 3.36 -7.64 6.48
N VAL A 330 3.93 -7.73 5.28
CA VAL A 330 3.32 -7.25 4.03
C VAL A 330 2.86 -8.45 3.22
N THR A 331 1.60 -8.46 2.83
CA THR A 331 1.06 -9.43 1.88
C THR A 331 0.56 -8.70 0.64
N THR A 332 0.75 -9.31 -0.52
CA THR A 332 0.25 -8.78 -1.79
C THR A 332 -0.74 -9.76 -2.36
N ASP A 333 -1.94 -9.26 -2.65
CA ASP A 333 -3.05 -10.04 -3.17
C ASP A 333 -3.65 -9.36 -4.41
N ALA A 334 -4.40 -10.14 -5.17
CA ALA A 334 -5.24 -9.62 -6.24
C ALA A 334 -6.61 -9.20 -5.69
N PRO A 335 -7.14 -8.02 -6.05
CA PRO A 335 -8.46 -7.58 -5.63
C PRO A 335 -9.57 -8.52 -6.12
N GLY A 336 -10.73 -8.45 -5.45
CA GLY A 336 -11.86 -9.37 -5.72
C GLY A 336 -11.88 -10.62 -4.85
N GLY A 337 -10.92 -10.78 -3.93
CA GLY A 337 -10.94 -11.78 -2.87
C GLY A 337 -11.71 -11.33 -1.62
N ALA A 338 -11.45 -11.99 -0.49
CA ALA A 338 -12.15 -11.71 0.78
C ALA A 338 -11.74 -10.38 1.44
N THR A 339 -10.63 -9.76 1.03
CA THR A 339 -9.99 -8.65 1.76
C THR A 339 -10.25 -7.28 1.16
N SER A 340 -10.30 -7.15 -0.16
CA SER A 340 -10.48 -5.85 -0.82
C SER A 340 -11.10 -6.00 -2.20
N THR A 341 -11.93 -5.02 -2.57
CA THR A 341 -12.47 -4.85 -3.92
C THR A 341 -12.07 -3.49 -4.47
N LEU A 342 -12.13 -3.32 -5.77
CA LEU A 342 -11.94 -2.02 -6.39
C LEU A 342 -13.28 -1.40 -6.78
N MET A 343 -13.31 -0.10 -6.89
CA MET A 343 -14.38 0.66 -7.49
C MET A 343 -13.84 1.36 -8.74
N ALA A 344 -14.22 0.86 -9.89
CA ALA A 344 -13.74 1.35 -11.18
C ALA A 344 -14.28 2.76 -11.48
N GLY A 345 -13.42 3.66 -11.94
CA GLY A 345 -13.78 5.04 -12.24
C GLY A 345 -13.93 5.95 -11.02
N TYR A 346 -13.60 5.48 -9.82
CA TYR A 346 -13.64 6.27 -8.60
C TYR A 346 -12.23 6.61 -8.10
N LEU A 347 -12.12 7.74 -7.40
CA LEU A 347 -10.95 8.10 -6.62
C LEU A 347 -11.33 8.22 -5.15
N GLU A 348 -10.44 7.76 -4.28
CA GLU A 348 -10.60 7.93 -2.84
C GLU A 348 -10.36 9.39 -2.48
N GLY A 349 -11.29 10.02 -1.79
CA GLY A 349 -11.14 11.38 -1.28
C GLY A 349 -10.17 11.45 -0.09
N SER A 350 -10.01 12.64 0.46
CA SER A 350 -9.36 12.82 1.77
C SER A 350 -10.30 12.35 2.89
N ASN A 351 -9.76 11.77 3.96
CA ASN A 351 -10.56 11.42 5.16
C ASN A 351 -10.57 12.55 6.22
N VAL A 352 -10.19 13.77 5.82
CA VAL A 352 -10.17 14.95 6.70
C VAL A 352 -11.61 15.47 6.90
N ASP A 353 -12.03 15.58 8.14
CA ASP A 353 -13.27 16.28 8.53
C ASP A 353 -12.96 17.74 8.87
N LEU A 354 -13.33 18.67 7.97
CA LEU A 354 -13.09 20.10 8.14
C LEU A 354 -13.73 20.68 9.42
N ALA A 355 -14.93 20.22 9.78
CA ALA A 355 -15.63 20.73 10.94
C ALA A 355 -14.88 20.39 12.24
N LYS A 356 -14.37 19.16 12.31
CA LYS A 356 -13.54 18.68 13.41
C LYS A 356 -12.21 19.44 13.44
N GLU A 357 -11.52 19.56 12.31
CA GLU A 357 -10.21 20.24 12.24
C GLU A 357 -10.31 21.73 12.62
N PHE A 358 -11.35 22.45 12.20
CA PHE A 358 -11.58 23.82 12.63
C PHE A 358 -11.87 23.94 14.11
N SER A 359 -12.68 23.03 14.68
CA SER A 359 -12.93 22.99 16.12
C SER A 359 -11.66 22.73 16.92
N ASP A 360 -10.85 21.77 16.47
CA ASP A 360 -9.56 21.46 17.06
C ASP A 360 -8.54 22.59 16.91
N MET A 361 -8.57 23.31 15.80
CA MET A 361 -7.76 24.51 15.60
C MET A 361 -8.09 25.58 16.62
N ILE A 362 -9.39 25.93 16.78
CA ILE A 362 -9.83 26.99 17.71
C ILE A 362 -9.45 26.60 19.15
N THR A 363 -9.68 25.37 19.56
CA THR A 363 -9.32 24.92 20.92
C THR A 363 -7.81 24.91 21.16
N THR A 364 -7.03 24.53 20.16
CA THR A 364 -5.56 24.50 20.24
C THR A 364 -4.99 25.92 20.25
N GLU A 365 -5.56 26.84 19.44
CA GLU A 365 -5.19 28.27 19.46
C GLU A 365 -5.47 28.91 20.82
N ARG A 366 -6.64 28.61 21.42
CA ARG A 366 -6.94 29.08 22.77
C ARG A 366 -5.96 28.54 23.82
N GLY A 367 -5.57 27.27 23.69
CA GLY A 367 -4.55 26.65 24.55
C GLY A 367 -3.17 27.33 24.39
N PHE A 368 -2.79 27.65 23.16
CA PHE A 368 -1.57 28.40 22.87
C PHE A 368 -1.61 29.79 23.49
N GLN A 369 -2.69 30.55 23.33
CA GLN A 369 -2.88 31.90 23.93
C GLN A 369 -2.83 31.83 25.45
N ALA A 370 -3.44 30.83 26.09
CA ALA A 370 -3.41 30.63 27.54
C ALA A 370 -1.99 30.42 28.05
N ASN A 371 -1.20 29.55 27.39
CA ASN A 371 0.20 29.32 27.77
C ASN A 371 1.07 30.54 27.54
N SER A 372 0.84 31.34 26.48
CA SER A 372 1.52 32.59 26.22
C SER A 372 1.21 33.62 27.35
N LYS A 373 -0.05 33.69 27.79
CA LYS A 373 -0.45 34.56 28.88
C LYS A 373 0.22 34.19 30.22
N LEU A 374 0.40 32.90 30.50
CA LEU A 374 1.13 32.44 31.68
C LEU A 374 2.58 32.95 31.69
N ILE A 375 3.25 33.01 30.54
CA ILE A 375 4.61 33.54 30.42
C ILE A 375 4.63 35.01 30.74
N THR A 376 3.72 35.84 30.15
CA THR A 376 3.66 37.27 30.44
C THR A 376 3.38 37.58 31.89
N VAL A 377 2.41 36.87 32.52
CA VAL A 377 2.10 37.03 33.95
C VAL A 377 3.31 36.65 34.82
N SER A 378 4.00 35.55 34.45
CA SER A 378 5.21 35.15 35.18
C SER A 378 6.33 36.19 35.10
N ASP A 379 6.49 36.84 33.95
CA ASP A 379 7.47 37.93 33.77
C ASP A 379 7.10 39.19 34.59
N GLU A 380 5.83 39.61 34.57
CA GLU A 380 5.31 40.68 35.38
C GLU A 380 5.59 40.46 36.86
N VAL A 381 5.32 39.26 37.39
CA VAL A 381 5.59 38.91 38.80
C VAL A 381 7.09 38.91 39.11
N LEU A 382 7.94 38.46 38.17
CA LEU A 382 9.40 38.52 38.34
C LEU A 382 9.91 39.95 38.37
N GLN A 383 9.36 40.85 37.54
CA GLN A 383 9.68 42.27 37.59
C GLN A 383 9.30 42.92 38.93
N GLU A 384 8.11 42.61 39.45
CA GLU A 384 7.67 43.08 40.76
C GLU A 384 8.60 42.59 41.89
N LEU A 385 9.01 41.33 41.82
CA LEU A 385 9.96 40.78 42.82
C LEU A 385 11.33 41.45 42.79
N VAL A 386 11.82 41.79 41.59
CA VAL A 386 13.10 42.51 41.43
C VAL A 386 12.97 43.96 41.93
N ASN A 387 11.83 44.62 41.69
CA ASN A 387 11.55 45.95 42.17
C ASN A 387 11.43 46.01 43.69
N MET A 388 10.85 44.97 44.34
CA MET A 388 10.77 44.87 45.81
C MET A 388 12.13 44.66 46.50
N LYS A 389 13.15 44.20 45.77
CA LYS A 389 14.51 44.00 46.31
C LYS A 389 15.36 45.26 46.28
N ARG A 390 14.90 46.31 45.61
CA ARG A 390 15.53 47.64 45.61
C ARG A 390 14.97 48.48 46.75
#